data_13be07e9bbf2fcba52cb7cfd31ecf9b2
#
_entry.id   13be07e9bbf2fcba52cb7cfd31ecf9b2
#
_cell.length_a   1.000
_cell.length_b   1.000
_cell.length_c   1.000
_cell.angle_alpha   90.00
_cell.angle_beta   90.00
_cell.angle_gamma   90.00
#
_symmetry.space_group_name_H-M   'P 1'
#
loop_
_entity.id
_entity.type
_entity.pdbx_description
1 polymer ?
#
loop_
_entity_poly.entity_id
_entity_poly.type
_entity_poly.pdbx_seq_one_letter_code
_entity_poly.pdbx_strand_id
1 'polypeptide(L)'
;MDTDPSVELEDLQGIRRRRAELRESLLAVEGALAAPAPGRVEQWTERVCAALMELSADFREHVTIAEAPDGVHARTRRSAPRLARTVDLLEREHVELAALMDRLLDLLARPGATTSEQVRDDVTRLLGRLVRHRQRGSDLMYEAWAVDIGGGD
;
A
#
# COMPACT_ATOMS: atom_id res chain seq x y z
N MET A 1 29.57 -13.98 -1.20
CA MET A 1 29.13 -13.65 0.16
C MET A 1 27.80 -14.34 0.35
N ASP A 2 27.83 -15.54 0.91
CA ASP A 2 26.63 -16.35 1.11
C ASP A 2 25.74 -15.66 2.14
N THR A 3 24.59 -15.19 1.70
CA THR A 3 23.55 -14.68 2.61
C THR A 3 23.00 -15.88 3.37
N ASP A 4 23.00 -15.80 4.69
CA ASP A 4 22.49 -16.88 5.57
C ASP A 4 21.02 -17.16 5.22
N PRO A 5 20.66 -18.43 4.89
CA PRO A 5 19.27 -18.77 4.53
C PRO A 5 18.25 -18.42 5.61
N SER A 6 18.66 -18.35 6.87
CA SER A 6 17.78 -17.94 7.97
C SER A 6 17.40 -16.45 7.89
N VAL A 7 18.33 -15.59 7.47
CA VAL A 7 18.09 -14.15 7.29
C VAL A 7 17.13 -13.91 6.12
N GLU A 8 17.28 -14.66 5.02
CA GLU A 8 16.34 -14.56 3.88
C GLU A 8 14.93 -15.01 4.26
N LEU A 9 14.81 -16.04 5.09
CA LEU A 9 13.51 -16.54 5.56
C LEU A 9 12.81 -15.54 6.49
N GLU A 10 13.55 -14.91 7.39
CA GLU A 10 13.04 -13.85 8.28
C GLU A 10 12.59 -12.61 7.50
N ASP A 11 13.35 -12.21 6.50
CA ASP A 11 13.00 -11.09 5.58
C ASP A 11 11.70 -11.37 4.81
N LEU A 12 11.55 -12.58 4.27
CA LEU A 12 10.33 -12.98 3.56
C LEU A 12 9.11 -13.04 4.48
N GLN A 13 9.27 -13.49 5.71
CA GLN A 13 8.20 -13.50 6.71
C GLN A 13 7.79 -12.08 7.11
N GLY A 14 8.76 -11.18 7.27
CA GLY A 14 8.52 -9.75 7.52
C GLY A 14 7.71 -9.09 6.41
N ILE A 15 8.08 -9.33 5.15
CA ILE A 15 7.37 -8.81 3.96
C ILE A 15 5.92 -9.34 3.93
N ARG A 16 5.72 -10.63 4.18
CA ARG A 16 4.37 -11.24 4.20
C ARG A 16 3.49 -10.65 5.29
N ARG A 17 4.05 -10.44 6.49
CA ARG A 17 3.33 -9.83 7.62
C ARG A 17 2.86 -8.43 7.29
N ARG A 18 3.71 -7.57 6.74
CA ARG A 18 3.38 -6.20 6.37
C ARG A 18 2.36 -6.12 5.24
N ARG A 19 2.42 -7.03 4.30
CA ARG A 19 1.39 -7.15 3.26
C ARG A 19 0.03 -7.53 3.84
N ALA A 20 0.02 -8.40 4.87
CA ALA A 20 -1.20 -8.75 5.58
C ALA A 20 -1.77 -7.57 6.35
N GLU A 21 -0.93 -6.81 7.06
CA GLU A 21 -1.34 -5.60 7.79
C GLU A 21 -1.94 -4.56 6.86
N LEU A 22 -1.29 -4.25 5.75
CA LEU A 22 -1.81 -3.30 4.76
C LEU A 22 -3.12 -3.79 4.13
N ARG A 23 -3.27 -5.08 3.90
CA ARG A 23 -4.52 -5.67 3.43
C ARG A 23 -5.64 -5.54 4.45
N GLU A 24 -5.36 -5.76 5.73
CA GLU A 24 -6.34 -5.60 6.81
C GLU A 24 -6.82 -4.15 6.92
N SER A 25 -5.91 -3.17 6.87
CA SER A 25 -6.24 -1.76 6.88
C SER A 25 -7.10 -1.36 5.68
N LEU A 26 -6.81 -1.89 4.50
CA LEU A 26 -7.60 -1.66 3.29
C LEU A 26 -9.03 -2.23 3.43
N LEU A 27 -9.16 -3.45 3.95
CA LEU A 27 -10.46 -4.06 4.22
C LEU A 27 -11.24 -3.30 5.31
N ALA A 28 -10.56 -2.75 6.31
CA ALA A 28 -11.20 -1.92 7.33
C ALA A 28 -11.80 -0.64 6.74
N VAL A 29 -11.12 0.01 5.79
CA VAL A 29 -11.66 1.17 5.07
C VAL A 29 -12.87 0.76 4.22
N GLU A 30 -12.81 -0.33 3.48
CA GLU A 30 -13.95 -0.86 2.71
C GLU A 30 -15.16 -1.12 3.62
N GLY A 31 -14.94 -1.75 4.77
CA GLY A 31 -15.99 -2.02 5.75
C GLY A 31 -16.61 -0.75 6.33
N ALA A 32 -15.79 0.26 6.64
CA ALA A 32 -16.27 1.55 7.11
C ALA A 32 -17.11 2.29 6.06
N LEU A 33 -16.70 2.25 4.78
CA LEU A 33 -17.45 2.84 3.67
C LEU A 33 -18.79 2.15 3.45
N ALA A 34 -18.84 0.83 3.56
CA ALA A 34 -20.04 0.04 3.33
C ALA A 34 -21.07 0.19 4.44
N ALA A 35 -20.68 0.65 5.64
CA ALA A 35 -21.59 0.84 6.75
C ALA A 35 -22.69 1.87 6.41
N PRO A 36 -23.97 1.62 6.74
CA PRO A 36 -25.04 2.58 6.48
C PRO A 36 -24.85 3.88 7.26
N ALA A 37 -25.04 5.01 6.58
CA ALA A 37 -24.93 6.36 7.17
C ALA A 37 -26.29 7.07 7.48
N PRO A 38 -27.50 6.52 7.25
CA PRO A 38 -28.74 7.28 7.41
C PRO A 38 -28.89 7.85 8.82
N GLY A 39 -28.96 9.18 8.93
CA GLY A 39 -29.10 9.91 10.21
C GLY A 39 -27.86 9.89 11.11
N ARG A 40 -26.72 9.36 10.67
CA ARG A 40 -25.47 9.23 11.44
C ARG A 40 -24.24 9.58 10.61
N VAL A 41 -24.33 10.59 9.74
CA VAL A 41 -23.26 10.97 8.81
C VAL A 41 -21.97 11.35 9.55
N GLU A 42 -22.05 12.08 10.66
CA GLU A 42 -20.86 12.45 11.46
C GLU A 42 -20.14 11.22 12.01
N GLN A 43 -20.85 10.28 12.63
CA GLN A 43 -20.27 9.05 13.17
C GLN A 43 -19.68 8.15 12.08
N TRP A 44 -20.33 8.11 10.93
CA TRP A 44 -19.83 7.40 9.77
C TRP A 44 -18.54 8.04 9.26
N THR A 45 -18.49 9.38 9.13
CA THR A 45 -17.31 10.12 8.72
C THR A 45 -16.14 9.91 9.67
N GLU A 46 -16.39 9.92 10.99
CA GLU A 46 -15.38 9.65 11.99
C GLU A 46 -14.77 8.23 11.84
N ARG A 47 -15.61 7.23 11.60
CA ARG A 47 -15.15 5.85 11.37
C ARG A 47 -14.33 5.70 10.10
N VAL A 48 -14.77 6.32 9.01
CA VAL A 48 -14.02 6.33 7.74
C VAL A 48 -12.69 7.05 7.93
N CYS A 49 -12.68 8.18 8.62
CA CYS A 49 -11.47 8.93 8.93
C CYS A 49 -10.48 8.09 9.75
N ALA A 50 -10.94 7.44 10.82
CA ALA A 50 -10.10 6.59 11.66
C ALA A 50 -9.48 5.43 10.88
N ALA A 51 -10.28 4.74 10.06
CA ALA A 51 -9.80 3.64 9.23
C ALA A 51 -8.80 4.12 8.16
N LEU A 52 -9.03 5.29 7.57
CA LEU A 52 -8.12 5.89 6.59
C LEU A 52 -6.81 6.36 7.23
N MET A 53 -6.83 6.85 8.47
CA MET A 53 -5.62 7.19 9.23
C MET A 53 -4.73 5.95 9.45
N GLU A 54 -5.32 4.83 9.85
CA GLU A 54 -4.58 3.57 10.02
C GLU A 54 -4.00 3.09 8.69
N LEU A 55 -4.79 3.12 7.62
CA LEU A 55 -4.33 2.77 6.28
C LEU A 55 -3.15 3.66 5.84
N SER A 56 -3.23 4.95 6.08
CA SER A 56 -2.15 5.90 5.76
C SER A 56 -0.87 5.59 6.54
N ALA A 57 -0.98 5.26 7.82
CA ALA A 57 0.17 4.88 8.66
C ALA A 57 0.83 3.59 8.16
N ASP A 58 0.06 2.55 7.89
CA ASP A 58 0.55 1.27 7.38
C ASP A 58 1.17 1.42 5.99
N PHE A 59 0.57 2.26 5.14
CA PHE A 59 1.12 2.55 3.83
C PHE A 59 2.47 3.29 3.90
N ARG A 60 2.61 4.27 4.78
CA ARG A 60 3.89 4.97 5.00
C ARG A 60 4.97 4.04 5.51
N GLU A 61 4.64 3.13 6.39
CA GLU A 61 5.56 2.10 6.87
C GLU A 61 5.97 1.16 5.73
N HIS A 62 5.02 0.73 4.90
CA HIS A 62 5.29 -0.04 3.69
C HIS A 62 6.29 0.69 2.78
N VAL A 63 6.10 1.97 2.51
CA VAL A 63 7.01 2.79 1.68
C VAL A 63 8.41 2.84 2.29
N THR A 64 8.51 3.14 3.57
CA THR A 64 9.80 3.24 4.28
C THR A 64 10.61 1.96 4.14
N ILE A 65 9.97 0.81 4.21
CA ILE A 65 10.64 -0.49 4.14
C ILE A 65 10.97 -0.89 2.71
N ALA A 66 10.04 -0.69 1.77
CA ALA A 66 10.25 -1.01 0.37
C ALA A 66 11.40 -0.19 -0.25
N GLU A 67 11.49 1.09 0.12
CA GLU A 67 12.48 2.04 -0.39
C GLU A 67 13.77 2.16 0.46
N ALA A 68 13.89 1.40 1.54
CA ALA A 68 15.11 1.38 2.34
C ALA A 68 16.34 0.98 1.51
N PRO A 69 17.57 1.38 1.89
CA PRO A 69 18.79 1.04 1.15
C PRO A 69 19.01 -0.47 0.95
N ASP A 70 18.51 -1.28 1.87
CA ASP A 70 18.48 -2.74 1.83
C ASP A 70 17.09 -3.31 1.50
N GLY A 71 16.14 -2.45 1.17
CA GLY A 71 14.75 -2.80 0.84
C GLY A 71 14.61 -3.52 -0.49
N VAL A 72 13.39 -4.01 -0.76
CA VAL A 72 13.07 -4.80 -1.95
C VAL A 72 13.34 -4.03 -3.25
N HIS A 73 13.10 -2.72 -3.28
CA HIS A 73 13.34 -1.91 -4.47
C HIS A 73 14.85 -1.81 -4.82
N ALA A 74 15.70 -1.52 -3.83
CA ALA A 74 17.13 -1.47 -4.03
C ALA A 74 17.71 -2.84 -4.42
N ARG A 75 17.25 -3.91 -3.79
CA ARG A 75 17.64 -5.28 -4.13
C ARG A 75 17.23 -5.64 -5.55
N THR A 76 16.01 -5.32 -5.95
CA THR A 76 15.51 -5.56 -7.32
C THR A 76 16.34 -4.82 -8.36
N ARG A 77 16.69 -3.55 -8.12
CA ARG A 77 17.57 -2.79 -9.05
C ARG A 77 18.93 -3.44 -9.23
N ARG A 78 19.51 -4.02 -8.16
CA ARG A 78 20.80 -4.70 -8.23
C ARG A 78 20.75 -6.05 -8.91
N SER A 79 19.75 -6.88 -8.55
CA SER A 79 19.64 -8.26 -9.04
C SER A 79 18.95 -8.38 -10.41
N ALA A 80 18.02 -7.49 -10.70
CA ALA A 80 17.23 -7.49 -11.94
C ALA A 80 17.13 -6.09 -12.56
N PRO A 81 18.25 -5.52 -13.10
CA PRO A 81 18.27 -4.15 -13.63
C PRO A 81 17.21 -3.87 -14.70
N ARG A 82 16.75 -4.90 -15.42
CA ARG A 82 15.66 -4.79 -16.40
C ARG A 82 14.35 -4.30 -15.80
N LEU A 83 14.16 -4.49 -14.48
CA LEU A 83 12.95 -4.09 -13.75
C LEU A 83 13.05 -2.69 -13.10
N ALA A 84 14.16 -1.98 -13.30
CA ALA A 84 14.38 -0.66 -12.69
C ALA A 84 13.25 0.34 -13.01
N ARG A 85 12.73 0.35 -14.24
CA ARG A 85 11.59 1.21 -14.62
C ARG A 85 10.31 0.88 -13.86
N THR A 86 10.06 -0.39 -13.58
CA THR A 86 8.90 -0.81 -12.79
C THR A 86 9.06 -0.36 -11.34
N VAL A 87 10.26 -0.45 -10.77
CA VAL A 87 10.56 0.09 -9.45
C VAL A 87 10.34 1.61 -9.40
N ASP A 88 10.83 2.35 -10.39
CA ASP A 88 10.62 3.81 -10.48
C ASP A 88 9.13 4.18 -10.55
N LEU A 89 8.32 3.39 -11.26
CA LEU A 89 6.87 3.57 -11.32
C LEU A 89 6.23 3.38 -9.94
N LEU A 90 6.58 2.30 -9.24
CA LEU A 90 6.06 2.02 -7.91
C LEU A 90 6.43 3.10 -6.90
N GLU A 91 7.65 3.62 -6.94
CA GLU A 91 8.09 4.72 -6.08
C GLU A 91 7.33 6.03 -6.36
N ARG A 92 7.04 6.34 -7.63
CA ARG A 92 6.14 7.46 -7.97
C ARG A 92 4.73 7.26 -7.45
N GLU A 93 4.19 6.04 -7.57
CA GLU A 93 2.87 5.70 -7.01
C GLU A 93 2.84 5.85 -5.49
N HIS A 94 3.93 5.54 -4.78
CA HIS A 94 4.04 5.77 -3.34
C HIS A 94 3.81 7.25 -3.00
N VAL A 95 4.47 8.16 -3.70
CA VAL A 95 4.31 9.61 -3.48
C VAL A 95 2.89 10.07 -3.78
N GLU A 96 2.33 9.63 -4.90
CA GLU A 96 0.98 10.01 -5.33
C GLU A 96 -0.10 9.50 -4.39
N LEU A 97 0.00 8.23 -3.95
CA LEU A 97 -0.97 7.62 -3.04
C LEU A 97 -0.89 8.24 -1.65
N ALA A 98 0.30 8.50 -1.12
CA ALA A 98 0.48 9.19 0.15
C ALA A 98 -0.15 10.59 0.11
N ALA A 99 0.10 11.35 -0.95
CA ALA A 99 -0.47 12.69 -1.13
C ALA A 99 -2.01 12.65 -1.25
N LEU A 100 -2.56 11.64 -1.92
CA LEU A 100 -4.00 11.45 -2.03
C LEU A 100 -4.64 11.14 -0.67
N MET A 101 -4.03 10.27 0.13
CA MET A 101 -4.49 9.97 1.49
C MET A 101 -4.48 11.23 2.38
N ASP A 102 -3.40 12.02 2.33
CA ASP A 102 -3.30 13.26 3.09
C ASP A 102 -4.40 14.26 2.71
N ARG A 103 -4.67 14.45 1.41
CA ARG A 103 -5.76 15.32 0.96
C ARG A 103 -7.12 14.84 1.43
N LEU A 104 -7.39 13.55 1.40
CA LEU A 104 -8.66 12.99 1.87
C LEU A 104 -8.82 13.15 3.38
N LEU A 105 -7.76 12.92 4.16
CA LEU A 105 -7.77 13.13 5.60
C LEU A 105 -7.99 14.60 5.96
N ASP A 106 -7.34 15.53 5.26
CA ASP A 106 -7.55 16.98 5.45
C ASP A 106 -8.99 17.39 5.12
N LEU A 107 -9.58 16.80 4.09
CA LEU A 107 -10.97 17.05 3.70
C LEU A 107 -11.96 16.54 4.75
N LEU A 108 -11.73 15.32 5.26
CA LEU A 108 -12.56 14.73 6.30
C LEU A 108 -12.45 15.44 7.66
N ALA A 109 -11.32 16.08 7.94
CA ALA A 109 -11.09 16.86 9.16
C ALA A 109 -11.86 18.18 9.18
N ARG A 110 -12.38 18.66 8.05
CA ARG A 110 -13.10 19.94 7.93
C ARG A 110 -14.61 19.70 7.84
N PRO A 111 -15.39 20.07 8.87
CA PRO A 111 -16.85 19.90 8.86
C PRO A 111 -17.49 20.62 7.64
N GLY A 112 -18.36 19.92 6.93
CA GLY A 112 -19.08 20.46 5.78
C GLY A 112 -18.26 20.68 4.50
N ALA A 113 -16.98 20.30 4.49
CA ALA A 113 -16.11 20.46 3.31
C ALA A 113 -16.44 19.46 2.19
N THR A 114 -17.12 18.38 2.50
CA THR A 114 -17.47 17.31 1.55
C THR A 114 -18.78 16.62 1.95
N THR A 115 -19.41 15.93 1.00
CA THR A 115 -20.59 15.11 1.23
C THR A 115 -20.19 13.64 1.45
N SER A 116 -21.06 12.86 2.09
CA SER A 116 -20.85 11.42 2.26
C SER A 116 -20.71 10.69 0.93
N GLU A 117 -21.44 11.12 -0.08
CA GLU A 117 -21.37 10.57 -1.44
C GLU A 117 -20.00 10.83 -2.08
N GLN A 118 -19.48 12.06 -2.00
CA GLN A 118 -18.14 12.40 -2.47
C GLN A 118 -17.06 11.62 -1.73
N VAL A 119 -17.17 11.48 -0.42
CA VAL A 119 -16.23 10.67 0.37
C VAL A 119 -16.22 9.22 -0.11
N ARG A 120 -17.38 8.62 -0.34
CA ARG A 120 -17.47 7.26 -0.88
C ARG A 120 -16.78 7.13 -2.22
N ASP A 121 -17.05 8.05 -3.14
CA ASP A 121 -16.46 8.03 -4.48
C ASP A 121 -14.94 8.20 -4.43
N ASP A 122 -14.46 9.15 -3.68
CA ASP A 122 -13.03 9.47 -3.60
C ASP A 122 -12.24 8.36 -2.90
N VAL A 123 -12.75 7.84 -1.78
CA VAL A 123 -12.10 6.74 -1.06
C VAL A 123 -12.17 5.45 -1.87
N THR A 124 -13.28 5.16 -2.53
CA THR A 124 -13.39 3.98 -3.42
C THR A 124 -12.35 4.06 -4.54
N ARG A 125 -12.13 5.24 -5.11
CA ARG A 125 -11.11 5.48 -6.14
C ARG A 125 -9.69 5.28 -5.59
N LEU A 126 -9.41 5.74 -4.37
CA LEU A 126 -8.15 5.48 -3.66
C LEU A 126 -7.92 3.97 -3.47
N LEU A 127 -8.92 3.24 -2.97
CA LEU A 127 -8.84 1.80 -2.75
C LEU A 127 -8.52 1.04 -4.06
N GLY A 128 -9.17 1.42 -5.16
CA GLY A 128 -8.88 0.85 -6.48
C GLY A 128 -7.44 1.09 -6.93
N ARG A 129 -6.88 2.26 -6.67
CA ARG A 129 -5.46 2.57 -6.96
C ARG A 129 -4.52 1.74 -6.09
N LEU A 130 -4.82 1.57 -4.81
CA LEU A 130 -4.03 0.76 -3.89
C LEU A 130 -4.03 -0.72 -4.28
N VAL A 131 -5.16 -1.27 -4.69
CA VAL A 131 -5.25 -2.65 -5.17
C VAL A 131 -4.35 -2.85 -6.40
N ARG A 132 -4.39 -1.95 -7.37
CA ARG A 132 -3.50 -2.01 -8.55
C ARG A 132 -2.03 -1.85 -8.17
N HIS A 133 -1.70 -0.96 -7.27
CA HIS A 133 -0.33 -0.79 -6.76
C HIS A 133 0.19 -2.07 -6.11
N ARG A 134 -0.61 -2.69 -5.25
CA ARG A 134 -0.27 -3.97 -4.61
C ARG A 134 -0.06 -5.08 -5.63
N GLN A 135 -0.90 -5.15 -6.65
CA GLN A 135 -0.75 -6.13 -7.73
C GLN A 135 0.57 -5.94 -8.48
N ARG A 136 0.91 -4.71 -8.87
CA ARG A 136 2.20 -4.40 -9.51
C ARG A 136 3.39 -4.76 -8.64
N GLY A 137 3.31 -4.49 -7.33
CA GLY A 137 4.35 -4.87 -6.39
C GLY A 137 4.51 -6.39 -6.28
N SER A 138 3.41 -7.14 -6.30
CA SER A 138 3.43 -8.61 -6.31
C SER A 138 4.03 -9.16 -7.60
N ASP A 139 3.65 -8.59 -8.74
CA ASP A 139 4.18 -8.98 -10.05
C ASP A 139 5.69 -8.69 -10.13
N LEU A 140 6.14 -7.54 -9.64
CA LEU A 140 7.57 -7.21 -9.55
C LEU A 140 8.34 -8.24 -8.74
N MET A 141 7.83 -8.62 -7.57
CA MET A 141 8.47 -9.62 -6.72
C MET A 141 8.54 -10.99 -7.42
N TYR A 142 7.45 -11.37 -8.09
CA TYR A 142 7.43 -12.62 -8.85
C TYR A 142 8.45 -12.60 -9.99
N GLU A 143 8.49 -11.54 -10.79
CA GLU A 143 9.44 -11.41 -11.91
C GLU A 143 10.90 -11.31 -11.45
N ALA A 144 11.15 -10.67 -10.32
CA ALA A 144 12.50 -10.53 -9.78
C ALA A 144 13.07 -11.84 -9.23
N TRP A 145 12.23 -12.69 -8.62
CA TRP A 145 12.69 -13.84 -7.86
C TRP A 145 12.26 -15.20 -8.40
N ALA A 146 11.15 -15.30 -9.16
CA ALA A 146 10.73 -16.58 -9.73
C ALA A 146 11.49 -16.95 -11.02
N VAL A 147 12.04 -15.97 -11.73
CA VAL A 147 12.83 -16.22 -12.96
C VAL A 147 14.22 -16.75 -12.67
N ASP A 148 14.76 -16.49 -11.46
CA ASP A 148 16.07 -17.02 -11.05
C ASP A 148 16.06 -18.52 -10.72
N ILE A 149 14.89 -19.13 -10.55
CA ILE A 149 14.77 -20.59 -10.33
C ILE A 149 14.81 -21.38 -11.65
N GLY A 150 14.64 -20.72 -12.78
CA GLY A 150 14.63 -21.34 -14.13
C GLY A 150 15.88 -21.15 -14.98
N GLY A 151 16.89 -20.44 -14.48
CA GLY A 151 18.10 -20.06 -15.22
C GLY A 151 19.34 -20.89 -14.91
N GLY A 152 19.19 -22.09 -14.42
CA GLY A 152 20.30 -23.02 -14.14
C GLY A 152 20.37 -24.14 -15.15
N ASP A 153 20.88 -23.87 -16.36
CA ASP A 153 21.52 -24.83 -17.29
C ASP A 153 22.85 -24.28 -17.74
#